data_b1ee7abd6f85475868a36373df13a4a4
#
_entry.id   b1ee7abd6f85475868a36373df13a4a4
#
_cell.length_a   1.000
_cell.length_b   1.000
_cell.length_c   1.000
_cell.angle_alpha   90.00
_cell.angle_beta   90.00
_cell.angle_gamma   90.00
#
_symmetry.space_group_name_H-M   'P 1'
#
loop_
_entity.id
_entity.type
_entity.pdbx_description
1 polymer ?
#
loop_
_entity_poly.entity_id
_entity_poly.type
_entity_poly.pdbx_seq_one_letter_code
_entity_poly.pdbx_strand_id
1 'polypeptide(L)'
;EKKTGVTFADVAGQDEAKETLTEMVDFLHNPGKYTKIGAKLPKGALLVGPPGTGKTLLAKAVAGEANVPFFSLSGSDFVEMFVGVGASRVRDLFKQAQSMAPCIIFIDEVDAIGKSRDSRYGGGNDEREQTLNALLAEMDGFDSSKGLIILAATNRPEVLDKALLRPGRFDRRVIVERPDLKGRVETLKVHAKNVLMDDSVDFEELALATSGAVGSDLANMVNEAALGAVKAGRKFVSQKDLMEAVEVVIAGKEKKDRILGEEEKRIVAYHEVGHAVTIAVQKHSEPVQKITIVPRTMGALGYTMQMPEEERYLMSKEQMLSELVGLFGGRAAEEVVFQSVTTGASNDIERATAIARAMVTQYGMSETFGLMGLESIENRYLDGRAVMNCSDATGAMVDEEVKNILKDAYDKAVSIIRENREAMDEIAAFLLEKETISGKEFMEIFNRHQKNTAEENAAEEKVVAENAVEENAAEEKPVTKEADAPETEE
;
A
#
# COMPACT_ATOMS: atom_id res chain seq x y z
N GLU A 1 -5.19 -21.32 29.11
CA GLU A 1 -4.29 -20.64 30.04
C GLU A 1 -2.84 -20.89 29.64
N LYS A 2 -2.06 -19.86 29.35
CA LYS A 2 -0.60 -19.99 29.10
C LYS A 2 0.10 -18.70 29.52
N LYS A 3 1.25 -18.82 30.21
CA LYS A 3 2.24 -17.75 30.19
C LYS A 3 2.73 -17.61 28.79
N THR A 4 2.67 -16.40 28.20
CA THR A 4 2.91 -16.23 26.76
C THR A 4 4.39 -16.28 26.39
N GLY A 5 5.29 -15.96 27.33
CA GLY A 5 6.73 -15.86 27.05
C GLY A 5 7.12 -14.79 26.05
N VAL A 6 6.15 -14.03 25.52
CA VAL A 6 6.32 -12.94 24.55
C VAL A 6 6.34 -11.61 25.31
N THR A 7 7.28 -10.74 25.02
CA THR A 7 7.44 -9.41 25.64
C THR A 7 7.37 -8.30 24.59
N PHE A 8 7.38 -7.03 25.02
CA PHE A 8 7.46 -5.91 24.07
C PHE A 8 8.74 -5.89 23.22
N ALA A 9 9.81 -6.58 23.66
CA ALA A 9 11.02 -6.75 22.87
C ALA A 9 10.82 -7.63 21.63
N ASP A 10 9.80 -8.48 21.63
CA ASP A 10 9.46 -9.37 20.51
C ASP A 10 8.47 -8.69 19.53
N VAL A 11 7.98 -7.49 19.86
CA VAL A 11 7.10 -6.68 19.01
C VAL A 11 7.93 -5.54 18.45
N ALA A 12 8.12 -5.53 17.15
CA ALA A 12 8.83 -4.46 16.47
C ALA A 12 7.90 -3.29 16.13
N GLY A 13 8.42 -2.07 16.21
CA GLY A 13 7.63 -0.86 15.97
C GLY A 13 6.49 -0.69 16.96
N GLN A 14 5.42 0.01 16.55
CA GLN A 14 4.20 0.21 17.36
C GLN A 14 4.46 0.96 18.69
N ASP A 15 5.40 1.92 18.67
CA ASP A 15 5.89 2.57 19.88
C ASP A 15 4.76 3.25 20.69
N GLU A 16 3.84 3.95 20.00
CA GLU A 16 2.68 4.61 20.62
C GLU A 16 1.68 3.61 21.22
N ALA A 17 1.44 2.49 20.52
CA ALA A 17 0.60 1.42 21.03
C ALA A 17 1.23 0.76 22.27
N LYS A 18 2.54 0.52 22.25
CA LYS A 18 3.29 -0.02 23.40
C LYS A 18 3.26 0.93 24.59
N GLU A 19 3.44 2.24 24.39
CA GLU A 19 3.38 3.24 25.45
C GLU A 19 2.02 3.20 26.15
N THR A 20 0.92 3.24 25.38
CA THR A 20 -0.43 3.16 25.93
C THR A 20 -0.67 1.85 26.71
N LEU A 21 -0.15 0.73 26.20
CA LEU A 21 -0.32 -0.57 26.85
C LEU A 21 0.63 -0.77 28.04
N THR A 22 1.77 -0.08 28.09
CA THR A 22 2.68 -0.07 29.24
C THR A 22 2.00 0.53 30.48
N GLU A 23 1.14 1.53 30.32
CA GLU A 23 0.32 2.03 31.41
C GLU A 23 -0.57 0.93 32.01
N MET A 24 -1.11 0.05 31.16
CA MET A 24 -1.94 -1.08 31.62
C MET A 24 -1.12 -2.15 32.35
N VAL A 25 0.13 -2.37 31.91
CA VAL A 25 1.07 -3.26 32.60
C VAL A 25 1.44 -2.70 33.99
N ASP A 26 1.78 -1.40 34.09
CA ASP A 26 2.07 -0.74 35.38
C ASP A 26 0.85 -0.82 36.34
N PHE A 27 -0.33 -0.68 35.76
CA PHE A 27 -1.56 -0.84 36.51
C PHE A 27 -1.74 -2.25 37.09
N LEU A 28 -1.48 -3.31 36.30
CA LEU A 28 -1.57 -4.69 36.79
C LEU A 28 -0.59 -4.97 37.93
N HIS A 29 0.59 -4.33 37.91
CA HIS A 29 1.59 -4.45 38.95
C HIS A 29 1.32 -3.59 40.18
N ASN A 30 0.82 -2.38 39.99
CA ASN A 30 0.73 -1.35 41.02
C ASN A 30 -0.68 -0.69 41.12
N PRO A 31 -1.78 -1.44 41.24
CA PRO A 31 -3.14 -0.88 41.24
C PRO A 31 -3.36 0.19 42.32
N GLY A 32 -2.71 0.03 43.48
CA GLY A 32 -2.81 0.97 44.59
C GLY A 32 -2.27 2.37 44.33
N LYS A 33 -1.34 2.53 43.37
CA LYS A 33 -0.79 3.84 42.96
C LYS A 33 -1.88 4.72 42.34
N TYR A 34 -2.72 4.12 41.53
CA TYR A 34 -3.78 4.81 40.78
C TYR A 34 -5.01 5.08 41.66
N THR A 35 -5.43 4.12 42.46
CA THR A 35 -6.61 4.25 43.35
C THR A 35 -6.40 5.30 44.43
N LYS A 36 -5.17 5.50 44.94
CA LYS A 36 -4.86 6.51 45.97
C LYS A 36 -5.09 7.95 45.50
N ILE A 37 -4.92 8.20 44.18
CA ILE A 37 -5.12 9.53 43.57
C ILE A 37 -6.58 9.71 43.11
N GLY A 38 -7.41 8.65 43.19
CA GLY A 38 -8.80 8.67 42.71
C GLY A 38 -8.93 8.43 41.19
N ALA A 39 -7.87 7.93 40.51
CA ALA A 39 -7.94 7.57 39.13
C ALA A 39 -8.85 6.35 38.92
N LYS A 40 -9.76 6.44 37.96
CA LYS A 40 -10.53 5.29 37.50
C LYS A 40 -9.71 4.47 36.52
N LEU A 41 -9.61 3.20 36.84
CA LEU A 41 -8.79 2.26 36.07
C LEU A 41 -9.53 1.83 34.78
N PRO A 42 -8.86 1.81 33.64
CA PRO A 42 -9.49 1.30 32.43
C PRO A 42 -9.82 -0.19 32.62
N LYS A 43 -11.05 -0.57 32.30
CA LYS A 43 -11.46 -1.98 32.32
C LYS A 43 -10.98 -2.74 31.11
N GLY A 44 -10.82 -2.05 29.98
CA GLY A 44 -10.40 -2.69 28.75
C GLY A 44 -9.83 -1.75 27.72
N ALA A 45 -9.10 -2.33 26.75
CA ALA A 45 -8.63 -1.65 25.56
C ALA A 45 -9.01 -2.41 24.29
N LEU A 46 -9.34 -1.64 23.27
CA LEU A 46 -9.64 -2.14 21.94
C LEU A 46 -8.47 -1.85 21.02
N LEU A 47 -7.82 -2.92 20.55
CA LEU A 47 -6.77 -2.87 19.52
C LEU A 47 -7.42 -2.79 18.14
N VAL A 48 -7.17 -1.71 17.41
CA VAL A 48 -7.81 -1.43 16.13
C VAL A 48 -6.74 -1.27 15.05
N GLY A 49 -6.90 -1.93 13.92
CA GLY A 49 -5.97 -1.78 12.80
C GLY A 49 -6.14 -2.85 11.74
N PRO A 50 -5.38 -2.75 10.63
CA PRO A 50 -5.42 -3.73 9.54
C PRO A 50 -5.08 -5.15 10.01
N PRO A 51 -5.50 -6.19 9.29
CA PRO A 51 -5.05 -7.55 9.54
C PRO A 51 -3.52 -7.65 9.34
N GLY A 52 -2.87 -8.56 10.09
CA GLY A 52 -1.43 -8.79 9.98
C GLY A 52 -0.52 -7.76 10.65
N THR A 53 -1.06 -6.72 11.30
CA THR A 53 -0.26 -5.68 12.01
C THR A 53 0.24 -6.11 13.39
N GLY A 54 -0.09 -7.33 13.85
CA GLY A 54 0.43 -7.88 15.10
C GLY A 54 -0.43 -7.60 16.35
N LYS A 55 -1.72 -7.28 16.22
CA LYS A 55 -2.63 -7.01 17.35
C LYS A 55 -2.64 -8.14 18.38
N THR A 56 -2.75 -9.38 17.92
CA THR A 56 -2.73 -10.57 18.78
C THR A 56 -1.37 -10.78 19.47
N LEU A 57 -0.27 -10.50 18.73
CA LEU A 57 1.08 -10.56 19.28
C LEU A 57 1.29 -9.49 20.36
N LEU A 58 0.80 -8.27 20.13
CA LEU A 58 0.87 -7.16 21.06
C LEU A 58 0.09 -7.47 22.35
N ALA A 59 -1.11 -8.06 22.24
CA ALA A 59 -1.88 -8.50 23.41
C ALA A 59 -1.14 -9.56 24.23
N LYS A 60 -0.48 -10.53 23.57
CA LYS A 60 0.37 -11.52 24.24
C LYS A 60 1.58 -10.89 24.91
N ALA A 61 2.17 -9.86 24.30
CA ALA A 61 3.31 -9.14 24.85
C ALA A 61 2.93 -8.39 26.13
N VAL A 62 1.75 -7.77 26.18
CA VAL A 62 1.22 -7.14 27.40
C VAL A 62 1.15 -8.14 28.57
N ALA A 63 0.62 -9.33 28.32
CA ALA A 63 0.50 -10.37 29.34
C ALA A 63 1.87 -10.93 29.78
N GLY A 64 2.80 -11.07 28.84
CA GLY A 64 4.16 -11.51 29.13
C GLY A 64 4.95 -10.47 29.92
N GLU A 65 4.84 -9.20 29.56
CA GLU A 65 5.46 -8.08 30.27
C GLU A 65 4.90 -7.95 31.69
N ALA A 66 3.59 -8.09 31.84
CA ALA A 66 2.93 -8.10 33.16
C ALA A 66 3.14 -9.41 33.95
N ASN A 67 3.67 -10.46 33.30
CA ASN A 67 3.83 -11.81 33.89
C ASN A 67 2.54 -12.37 34.52
N VAL A 68 1.41 -12.16 33.87
CA VAL A 68 0.08 -12.61 34.31
C VAL A 68 -0.48 -13.68 33.37
N PRO A 69 -1.44 -14.53 33.83
CA PRO A 69 -2.18 -15.44 32.98
C PRO A 69 -2.89 -14.74 31.84
N PHE A 70 -2.89 -15.41 30.67
CA PHE A 70 -3.50 -14.92 29.44
C PHE A 70 -4.56 -15.87 28.94
N PHE A 71 -5.80 -15.40 28.84
CA PHE A 71 -6.94 -16.12 28.30
C PHE A 71 -7.23 -15.55 26.91
N SER A 72 -7.09 -16.35 25.87
CA SER A 72 -7.31 -15.92 24.48
C SER A 72 -8.41 -16.72 23.84
N LEU A 73 -9.39 -16.02 23.26
CA LEU A 73 -10.48 -16.59 22.46
C LEU A 73 -10.70 -15.74 21.23
N SER A 74 -11.27 -16.38 20.18
CA SER A 74 -11.80 -15.63 19.04
C SER A 74 -13.27 -15.26 19.30
N GLY A 75 -13.70 -14.10 18.81
CA GLY A 75 -15.11 -13.75 18.80
C GLY A 75 -15.99 -14.80 18.12
N SER A 76 -15.45 -15.49 17.10
CA SER A 76 -16.12 -16.60 16.43
C SER A 76 -16.36 -17.81 17.32
N ASP A 77 -15.53 -18.04 18.37
CA ASP A 77 -15.71 -19.14 19.32
C ASP A 77 -16.98 -19.02 20.15
N PHE A 78 -17.55 -17.82 20.20
CA PHE A 78 -18.80 -17.55 20.91
C PHE A 78 -20.04 -17.62 20.02
N VAL A 79 -19.86 -17.73 18.69
CA VAL A 79 -20.97 -17.81 17.73
C VAL A 79 -21.27 -19.28 17.46
N GLU A 80 -22.32 -19.80 18.08
CA GLU A 80 -22.77 -21.19 17.95
C GLU A 80 -24.15 -21.27 17.30
N MET A 81 -24.51 -22.48 16.80
CA MET A 81 -25.84 -22.69 16.22
C MET A 81 -26.97 -22.74 17.27
N PHE A 82 -26.62 -22.95 18.54
CA PHE A 82 -27.61 -23.07 19.62
C PHE A 82 -27.66 -21.81 20.50
N VAL A 83 -28.84 -21.25 20.62
CA VAL A 83 -29.10 -20.05 21.40
C VAL A 83 -28.67 -20.22 22.88
N GLY A 84 -27.89 -19.26 23.38
CA GLY A 84 -27.45 -19.22 24.79
C GLY A 84 -26.13 -19.91 25.09
N VAL A 85 -25.56 -20.70 24.21
CA VAL A 85 -24.24 -21.36 24.42
C VAL A 85 -23.12 -20.33 24.46
N GLY A 86 -23.12 -19.39 23.53
CA GLY A 86 -22.13 -18.30 23.51
C GLY A 86 -22.17 -17.46 24.78
N ALA A 87 -23.36 -17.08 25.24
CA ALA A 87 -23.54 -16.35 26.50
C ALA A 87 -23.05 -17.13 27.75
N SER A 88 -23.22 -18.45 27.76
CA SER A 88 -22.69 -19.30 28.84
C SER A 88 -21.17 -19.33 28.81
N ARG A 89 -20.55 -19.48 27.64
CA ARG A 89 -19.08 -19.46 27.48
C ARG A 89 -18.47 -18.13 27.95
N VAL A 90 -19.12 -17.00 27.65
CA VAL A 90 -18.68 -15.68 28.15
C VAL A 90 -18.67 -15.69 29.70
N ARG A 91 -19.77 -16.10 30.34
CA ARG A 91 -19.86 -16.15 31.80
C ARG A 91 -18.81 -17.08 32.40
N ASP A 92 -18.60 -18.26 31.83
CA ASP A 92 -17.63 -19.23 32.32
C ASP A 92 -16.19 -18.70 32.19
N LEU A 93 -15.87 -18.01 31.07
CA LEU A 93 -14.58 -17.37 30.88
C LEU A 93 -14.30 -16.32 31.95
N PHE A 94 -15.26 -15.41 32.20
CA PHE A 94 -15.10 -14.35 33.23
C PHE A 94 -14.98 -14.94 34.61
N LYS A 95 -15.75 -15.98 34.96
CA LYS A 95 -15.64 -16.67 36.22
C LYS A 95 -14.27 -17.32 36.45
N GLN A 96 -13.73 -17.96 35.43
CA GLN A 96 -12.38 -18.54 35.47
C GLN A 96 -11.32 -17.45 35.63
N ALA A 97 -11.40 -16.38 34.80
CA ALA A 97 -10.46 -15.28 34.85
C ALA A 97 -10.48 -14.56 36.24
N GLN A 98 -11.64 -14.31 36.77
CA GLN A 98 -11.77 -13.69 38.11
C GLN A 98 -11.13 -14.55 39.22
N SER A 99 -11.16 -15.90 39.10
CA SER A 99 -10.52 -16.79 40.05
C SER A 99 -8.99 -16.80 39.95
N MET A 100 -8.46 -16.32 38.84
CA MET A 100 -7.03 -16.30 38.54
C MET A 100 -6.43 -14.89 38.42
N ALA A 101 -7.17 -13.88 38.84
CA ALA A 101 -6.69 -12.50 38.86
C ALA A 101 -5.45 -12.33 39.77
N PRO A 102 -4.42 -11.53 39.32
CA PRO A 102 -4.43 -10.67 38.14
C PRO A 102 -4.24 -11.44 36.84
N CYS A 103 -5.00 -11.10 35.78
CA CYS A 103 -4.92 -11.76 34.48
C CYS A 103 -5.47 -10.87 33.36
N ILE A 104 -5.23 -11.30 32.12
CA ILE A 104 -5.74 -10.64 30.93
C ILE A 104 -6.65 -11.59 30.16
N ILE A 105 -7.85 -11.09 29.80
CA ILE A 105 -8.73 -11.71 28.82
C ILE A 105 -8.49 -11.02 27.48
N PHE A 106 -8.22 -11.79 26.42
CA PHE A 106 -8.09 -11.27 25.06
C PHE A 106 -9.15 -11.90 24.15
N ILE A 107 -9.93 -11.05 23.48
CA ILE A 107 -10.96 -11.44 22.53
C ILE A 107 -10.52 -10.94 21.14
N ASP A 108 -10.06 -11.85 20.30
CA ASP A 108 -9.73 -11.53 18.91
C ASP A 108 -11.01 -11.48 18.08
N GLU A 109 -11.01 -10.67 17.00
CA GLU A 109 -12.16 -10.53 16.09
C GLU A 109 -13.48 -10.26 16.85
N VAL A 110 -13.44 -9.32 17.79
CA VAL A 110 -14.62 -9.00 18.65
C VAL A 110 -15.85 -8.56 17.83
N ASP A 111 -15.67 -8.09 16.63
CA ASP A 111 -16.72 -7.73 15.67
C ASP A 111 -17.59 -8.95 15.26
N ALA A 112 -17.12 -10.18 15.45
CA ALA A 112 -17.96 -11.36 15.24
C ALA A 112 -19.20 -11.39 16.17
N ILE A 113 -19.06 -10.91 17.41
CA ILE A 113 -20.13 -10.85 18.42
C ILE A 113 -20.61 -9.42 18.67
N GLY A 114 -19.76 -8.44 18.46
CA GLY A 114 -19.99 -7.03 18.81
C GLY A 114 -20.62 -6.18 17.71
N LYS A 115 -21.14 -6.75 16.65
CA LYS A 115 -21.74 -6.02 15.53
C LYS A 115 -23.01 -5.28 15.95
N SER A 116 -23.13 -4.00 15.52
CA SER A 116 -24.29 -3.17 15.79
C SER A 116 -25.58 -3.73 15.14
N ARG A 117 -26.71 -3.41 15.75
CA ARG A 117 -28.05 -3.85 15.31
C ARG A 117 -28.42 -3.13 14.01
N ASP A 118 -28.34 -3.80 12.89
CA ASP A 118 -28.87 -3.30 11.63
C ASP A 118 -30.34 -3.70 11.52
N SER A 119 -31.24 -2.72 11.65
CA SER A 119 -32.70 -2.91 11.67
C SER A 119 -33.29 -3.31 10.31
N ARG A 120 -32.48 -3.53 9.26
CA ARG A 120 -32.96 -3.78 7.89
C ARG A 120 -33.12 -5.25 7.51
N TYR A 121 -32.58 -6.19 8.28
CA TYR A 121 -32.72 -7.62 8.04
C TYR A 121 -33.19 -8.33 9.31
N GLY A 122 -34.49 -8.38 9.50
CA GLY A 122 -35.12 -9.14 10.56
C GLY A 122 -34.94 -10.66 10.34
N GLY A 123 -34.36 -11.31 11.34
CA GLY A 123 -34.32 -12.77 11.45
C GLY A 123 -32.90 -13.35 11.53
N GLY A 124 -32.51 -13.82 12.72
CA GLY A 124 -31.40 -14.74 12.89
C GLY A 124 -30.21 -14.30 13.74
N ASN A 125 -30.32 -13.23 14.53
CA ASN A 125 -29.20 -12.73 15.35
C ASN A 125 -29.41 -12.83 16.88
N ASP A 126 -30.41 -13.57 17.35
CA ASP A 126 -30.75 -13.65 18.79
C ASP A 126 -29.58 -14.18 19.62
N GLU A 127 -28.79 -15.11 19.09
CA GLU A 127 -27.65 -15.66 19.80
C GLU A 127 -26.49 -14.67 19.94
N ARG A 128 -26.16 -13.97 18.86
CA ARG A 128 -25.10 -12.93 18.90
C ARG A 128 -25.48 -11.80 19.84
N GLU A 129 -26.72 -11.39 19.84
CA GLU A 129 -27.24 -10.37 20.72
C GLU A 129 -27.21 -10.82 22.18
N GLN A 130 -27.59 -12.06 22.47
CA GLN A 130 -27.50 -12.63 23.81
C GLN A 130 -26.03 -12.73 24.29
N THR A 131 -25.13 -13.13 23.41
CA THR A 131 -23.70 -13.22 23.70
C THR A 131 -23.09 -11.84 23.95
N LEU A 132 -23.44 -10.84 23.11
CA LEU A 132 -23.03 -9.46 23.32
C LEU A 132 -23.56 -8.91 24.65
N ASN A 133 -24.83 -9.12 24.96
CA ASN A 133 -25.42 -8.66 26.22
C ASN A 133 -24.78 -9.35 27.43
N ALA A 134 -24.40 -10.63 27.33
CA ALA A 134 -23.65 -11.32 28.36
C ALA A 134 -22.26 -10.72 28.54
N LEU A 135 -21.54 -10.42 27.45
CA LEU A 135 -20.24 -9.76 27.51
C LEU A 135 -20.34 -8.39 28.17
N LEU A 136 -21.32 -7.57 27.77
CA LEU A 136 -21.54 -6.26 28.36
C LEU A 136 -21.87 -6.35 29.86
N ALA A 137 -22.70 -7.31 30.28
CA ALA A 137 -23.06 -7.52 31.68
C ALA A 137 -21.83 -7.95 32.52
N GLU A 138 -21.00 -8.86 31.99
CA GLU A 138 -19.78 -9.28 32.66
C GLU A 138 -18.76 -8.14 32.77
N MET A 139 -18.61 -7.31 31.70
CA MET A 139 -17.75 -6.14 31.73
C MET A 139 -18.18 -5.09 32.71
N ASP A 140 -19.49 -4.89 32.89
CA ASP A 140 -20.02 -3.95 33.87
C ASP A 140 -19.88 -4.49 35.32
N GLY A 141 -20.04 -5.80 35.50
CA GLY A 141 -20.11 -6.48 36.76
C GLY A 141 -18.78 -6.79 37.46
N PHE A 142 -17.64 -6.81 36.72
CA PHE A 142 -16.38 -7.14 37.36
C PHE A 142 -15.69 -5.92 38.01
N ASP A 143 -14.96 -6.21 39.08
CA ASP A 143 -14.17 -5.22 39.83
C ASP A 143 -12.76 -5.14 39.26
N SER A 144 -12.46 -4.02 38.55
CA SER A 144 -11.14 -3.77 37.94
C SER A 144 -10.01 -3.66 38.99
N SER A 145 -10.33 -3.38 40.27
CA SER A 145 -9.32 -3.31 41.35
C SER A 145 -8.63 -4.65 41.61
N LYS A 146 -9.24 -5.77 41.19
CA LYS A 146 -8.66 -7.13 41.29
C LYS A 146 -7.60 -7.45 40.24
N GLY A 147 -7.30 -6.52 39.33
CA GLY A 147 -6.28 -6.70 38.31
C GLY A 147 -6.75 -7.52 37.12
N LEU A 148 -8.03 -7.46 36.76
CA LEU A 148 -8.55 -8.03 35.53
C LEU A 148 -8.61 -6.96 34.43
N ILE A 149 -7.98 -7.21 33.31
CA ILE A 149 -8.02 -6.35 32.12
C ILE A 149 -8.55 -7.14 30.93
N ILE A 150 -9.39 -6.50 30.13
CA ILE A 150 -9.92 -7.07 28.91
C ILE A 150 -9.28 -6.37 27.72
N LEU A 151 -8.61 -7.11 26.86
CA LEU A 151 -8.14 -6.64 25.56
C LEU A 151 -9.02 -7.24 24.49
N ALA A 152 -9.41 -6.44 23.51
CA ALA A 152 -10.09 -6.96 22.32
C ALA A 152 -9.38 -6.45 21.06
N ALA A 153 -9.49 -7.18 19.96
CA ALA A 153 -8.97 -6.76 18.67
C ALA A 153 -10.05 -6.80 17.60
N THR A 154 -10.00 -5.82 16.71
CA THR A 154 -10.87 -5.76 15.53
C THR A 154 -10.18 -5.09 14.35
N ASN A 155 -10.53 -5.54 13.15
CA ASN A 155 -10.19 -4.87 11.90
C ASN A 155 -11.33 -3.95 11.42
N ARG A 156 -12.48 -3.98 12.09
CA ARG A 156 -13.72 -3.32 11.68
C ARG A 156 -14.37 -2.54 12.82
N PRO A 157 -13.71 -1.47 13.32
CA PRO A 157 -14.24 -0.71 14.45
C PRO A 157 -15.59 -0.04 14.17
N GLU A 158 -15.89 0.25 12.90
CA GLU A 158 -17.12 0.91 12.46
C GLU A 158 -18.38 0.05 12.59
N VAL A 159 -18.24 -1.29 12.60
CA VAL A 159 -19.38 -2.20 12.75
C VAL A 159 -19.72 -2.50 14.22
N LEU A 160 -18.85 -2.12 15.15
CA LEU A 160 -19.04 -2.42 16.57
C LEU A 160 -20.21 -1.65 17.16
N ASP A 161 -20.96 -2.32 18.04
CA ASP A 161 -22.01 -1.68 18.84
C ASP A 161 -21.38 -0.61 19.75
N LYS A 162 -21.96 0.59 19.70
CA LYS A 162 -21.51 1.73 20.50
C LYS A 162 -21.52 1.44 22.01
N ALA A 163 -22.32 0.48 22.46
CA ALA A 163 -22.35 0.05 23.85
C ALA A 163 -21.02 -0.54 24.33
N LEU A 164 -20.25 -1.21 23.45
CA LEU A 164 -18.90 -1.73 23.78
C LEU A 164 -17.89 -0.61 24.02
N LEU A 165 -18.09 0.55 23.40
CA LEU A 165 -17.16 1.67 23.42
C LEU A 165 -17.48 2.72 24.50
N ARG A 166 -18.46 2.42 25.38
CA ARG A 166 -18.82 3.32 26.48
C ARG A 166 -17.77 3.27 27.61
N PRO A 167 -17.57 4.38 28.36
CA PRO A 167 -16.72 4.39 29.53
C PRO A 167 -17.04 3.25 30.52
N GLY A 168 -16.00 2.59 31.01
CA GLY A 168 -16.13 1.41 31.89
C GLY A 168 -16.19 0.08 31.13
N ARG A 169 -15.97 0.09 29.80
CA ARG A 169 -15.87 -1.10 28.94
C ARG A 169 -14.58 -1.04 28.13
N PHE A 170 -14.63 -0.95 26.78
CA PHE A 170 -13.45 -0.66 25.97
C PHE A 170 -13.26 0.87 25.88
N ASP A 171 -12.85 1.46 26.97
CA ASP A 171 -12.69 2.90 27.13
C ASP A 171 -11.36 3.43 26.58
N ARG A 172 -10.41 2.55 26.26
CA ARG A 172 -9.18 2.88 25.55
C ARG A 172 -9.19 2.28 24.15
N ARG A 173 -8.87 3.10 23.14
CA ARG A 173 -8.60 2.63 21.78
C ARG A 173 -7.12 2.73 21.51
N VAL A 174 -6.52 1.64 21.09
CA VAL A 174 -5.12 1.54 20.72
C VAL A 174 -5.05 1.25 19.23
N ILE A 175 -4.59 2.21 18.47
CA ILE A 175 -4.44 2.04 17.02
C ILE A 175 -3.14 1.31 16.74
N VAL A 176 -3.24 0.21 15.99
CA VAL A 176 -2.12 -0.64 15.57
C VAL A 176 -2.01 -0.52 14.06
N GLU A 177 -1.28 0.48 13.62
CA GLU A 177 -1.15 0.84 12.21
C GLU A 177 -0.18 -0.07 11.46
N ARG A 178 -0.12 0.11 10.13
CA ARG A 178 0.95 -0.48 9.32
C ARG A 178 2.28 0.12 9.76
N PRO A 179 3.36 -0.67 9.81
CA PRO A 179 4.65 -0.14 10.21
C PRO A 179 5.18 0.89 9.20
N ASP A 180 5.71 2.00 9.71
CA ASP A 180 6.50 2.96 8.94
C ASP A 180 7.85 2.34 8.52
N LEU A 181 8.70 3.09 7.83
CA LEU A 181 10.00 2.61 7.37
C LEU A 181 10.83 2.03 8.53
N LYS A 182 10.94 2.77 9.64
CA LYS A 182 11.67 2.32 10.82
C LYS A 182 11.05 1.05 11.41
N GLY A 183 9.74 1.02 11.55
CA GLY A 183 8.99 -0.14 12.04
C GLY A 183 9.16 -1.38 11.15
N ARG A 184 9.24 -1.20 9.82
CA ARG A 184 9.53 -2.31 8.89
C ARG A 184 10.95 -2.84 9.06
N VAL A 185 11.95 -1.96 9.19
CA VAL A 185 13.34 -2.37 9.47
C VAL A 185 13.42 -3.17 10.77
N GLU A 186 12.79 -2.68 11.84
CA GLU A 186 12.77 -3.38 13.13
C GLU A 186 12.05 -4.72 13.04
N THR A 187 10.91 -4.78 12.33
CA THR A 187 10.14 -6.02 12.12
C THR A 187 10.96 -7.05 11.35
N LEU A 188 11.64 -6.64 10.28
CA LEU A 188 12.53 -7.51 9.51
C LEU A 188 13.66 -8.05 10.39
N LYS A 189 14.31 -7.22 11.21
CA LYS A 189 15.38 -7.63 12.15
C LYS A 189 14.87 -8.64 13.18
N VAL A 190 13.66 -8.46 13.71
CA VAL A 190 13.05 -9.40 14.67
C VAL A 190 12.84 -10.77 14.02
N HIS A 191 12.26 -10.82 12.81
CA HIS A 191 12.05 -12.06 12.09
C HIS A 191 13.33 -12.70 11.56
N ALA A 192 14.35 -11.90 11.31
CA ALA A 192 15.68 -12.33 10.88
C ALA A 192 16.55 -12.93 12.01
N LYS A 193 16.19 -12.69 13.27
CA LYS A 193 17.02 -13.05 14.45
C LYS A 193 17.47 -14.51 14.48
N ASN A 194 16.67 -15.44 13.98
CA ASN A 194 16.94 -16.87 13.95
C ASN A 194 17.29 -17.39 12.54
N VAL A 195 17.52 -16.50 11.59
CA VAL A 195 17.87 -16.83 10.21
C VAL A 195 19.33 -16.47 9.95
N LEU A 196 20.08 -17.40 9.38
CA LEU A 196 21.48 -17.16 9.02
C LEU A 196 21.54 -16.28 7.77
N MET A 197 22.02 -15.07 7.91
CA MET A 197 22.16 -14.10 6.83
C MET A 197 23.63 -13.81 6.54
N ASP A 198 23.94 -13.48 5.31
CA ASP A 198 25.27 -13.01 4.92
C ASP A 198 25.41 -11.49 5.08
N ASP A 199 26.63 -10.99 4.86
CA ASP A 199 26.96 -9.57 5.05
C ASP A 199 26.37 -8.64 3.96
N SER A 200 25.72 -9.20 2.92
CA SER A 200 25.10 -8.42 1.84
C SER A 200 23.75 -7.83 2.22
N VAL A 201 23.15 -8.28 3.35
CA VAL A 201 21.77 -7.94 3.71
C VAL A 201 21.67 -6.51 4.21
N ASP A 202 20.88 -5.71 3.50
CA ASP A 202 20.49 -4.34 3.84
C ASP A 202 18.99 -4.29 4.14
N PHE A 203 18.64 -4.16 5.42
CA PHE A 203 17.24 -4.09 5.86
C PHE A 203 16.57 -2.75 5.51
N GLU A 204 17.33 -1.67 5.33
CA GLU A 204 16.76 -0.36 4.95
C GLU A 204 16.29 -0.40 3.49
N GLU A 205 17.11 -0.92 2.59
CA GLU A 205 16.73 -1.14 1.19
C GLU A 205 15.49 -2.04 1.09
N LEU A 206 15.49 -3.15 1.85
CA LEU A 206 14.35 -4.07 1.87
C LEU A 206 13.08 -3.42 2.41
N ALA A 207 13.21 -2.60 3.46
CA ALA A 207 12.08 -1.87 4.04
C ALA A 207 11.50 -0.82 3.08
N LEU A 208 12.34 -0.14 2.30
CA LEU A 208 11.90 0.76 1.22
C LEU A 208 11.14 0.01 0.14
N ALA A 209 11.63 -1.15 -0.28
CA ALA A 209 10.99 -2.00 -1.29
C ALA A 209 9.64 -2.58 -0.83
N THR A 210 9.37 -2.58 0.48
CA THR A 210 8.17 -3.17 1.09
C THR A 210 7.22 -2.12 1.69
N SER A 211 7.18 -0.93 1.12
CA SER A 211 6.27 0.13 1.55
C SER A 211 4.81 -0.38 1.59
N GLY A 212 4.11 -0.10 2.68
CA GLY A 212 2.74 -0.54 2.91
C GLY A 212 2.58 -2.00 3.36
N ALA A 213 3.65 -2.80 3.43
CA ALA A 213 3.60 -4.17 3.95
C ALA A 213 3.28 -4.19 5.46
N VAL A 214 2.54 -5.21 5.89
CA VAL A 214 2.26 -5.46 7.31
C VAL A 214 3.27 -6.46 7.90
N GLY A 215 3.29 -6.57 9.22
CA GLY A 215 4.25 -7.45 9.91
C GLY A 215 4.20 -8.92 9.46
N SER A 216 3.02 -9.44 9.14
CA SER A 216 2.86 -10.81 8.60
C SER A 216 3.48 -10.98 7.22
N ASP A 217 3.42 -9.95 6.37
CA ASP A 217 4.03 -10.00 5.04
C ASP A 217 5.55 -10.03 5.15
N LEU A 218 6.11 -9.17 6.01
CA LEU A 218 7.55 -9.11 6.27
C LEU A 218 8.09 -10.42 6.85
N ALA A 219 7.35 -11.03 7.78
CA ALA A 219 7.69 -12.34 8.32
C ALA A 219 7.70 -13.42 7.22
N ASN A 220 6.70 -13.40 6.34
CA ASN A 220 6.61 -14.34 5.21
C ASN A 220 7.76 -14.13 4.21
N MET A 221 8.14 -12.88 3.92
CA MET A 221 9.27 -12.57 3.04
C MET A 221 10.58 -13.14 3.57
N VAL A 222 10.87 -12.97 4.85
CA VAL A 222 12.07 -13.55 5.48
C VAL A 222 12.06 -15.08 5.40
N ASN A 223 10.92 -15.70 5.64
CA ASN A 223 10.77 -17.15 5.54
C ASN A 223 10.92 -17.66 4.10
N GLU A 224 10.30 -17.03 3.11
CA GLU A 224 10.44 -17.40 1.69
C GLU A 224 11.90 -17.23 1.21
N ALA A 225 12.61 -16.19 1.67
CA ALA A 225 14.03 -16.00 1.38
C ALA A 225 14.88 -17.15 1.94
N ALA A 226 14.61 -17.57 3.18
CA ALA A 226 15.29 -18.71 3.81
C ALA A 226 15.02 -20.02 3.05
N LEU A 227 13.77 -20.27 2.66
CA LEU A 227 13.40 -21.42 1.84
C LEU A 227 14.09 -21.38 0.47
N GLY A 228 14.21 -20.21 -0.15
CA GLY A 228 14.92 -19.99 -1.42
C GLY A 228 16.40 -20.34 -1.31
N ALA A 229 17.08 -19.87 -0.27
CA ALA A 229 18.49 -20.15 -0.01
C ALA A 229 18.74 -21.66 0.17
N VAL A 230 17.88 -22.35 0.93
CA VAL A 230 17.96 -23.82 1.12
C VAL A 230 17.77 -24.57 -0.20
N LYS A 231 16.81 -24.19 -1.04
CA LYS A 231 16.60 -24.78 -2.36
C LYS A 231 17.80 -24.61 -3.30
N ALA A 232 18.50 -23.47 -3.15
CA ALA A 232 19.73 -23.20 -3.89
C ALA A 232 20.99 -23.88 -3.27
N GLY A 233 20.84 -24.69 -2.24
CA GLY A 233 21.93 -25.40 -1.57
C GLY A 233 22.85 -24.48 -0.73
N ARG A 234 22.41 -23.29 -0.39
CA ARG A 234 23.19 -22.31 0.40
C ARG A 234 22.83 -22.36 1.88
N LYS A 235 23.77 -21.97 2.73
CA LYS A 235 23.61 -21.96 4.19
C LYS A 235 23.20 -20.59 4.74
N PHE A 236 23.32 -19.54 3.93
CA PHE A 236 23.06 -18.16 4.31
C PHE A 236 22.07 -17.54 3.33
N VAL A 237 21.21 -16.66 3.83
CA VAL A 237 20.31 -15.83 3.06
C VAL A 237 21.04 -14.56 2.64
N SER A 238 20.99 -14.23 1.35
CA SER A 238 21.56 -13.02 0.77
C SER A 238 20.50 -11.93 0.55
N GLN A 239 20.95 -10.70 0.27
CA GLN A 239 20.05 -9.61 -0.15
C GLN A 239 19.22 -9.99 -1.37
N LYS A 240 19.83 -10.71 -2.33
CA LYS A 240 19.13 -11.20 -3.53
C LYS A 240 17.96 -12.11 -3.18
N ASP A 241 18.12 -13.00 -2.22
CA ASP A 241 17.05 -13.91 -1.80
C ASP A 241 15.88 -13.14 -1.16
N LEU A 242 16.19 -12.13 -0.37
CA LEU A 242 15.19 -11.27 0.26
C LEU A 242 14.43 -10.43 -0.77
N MET A 243 15.13 -9.85 -1.74
CA MET A 243 14.48 -9.11 -2.84
C MET A 243 13.62 -10.03 -3.72
N GLU A 244 14.07 -11.24 -4.00
CA GLU A 244 13.26 -12.25 -4.71
C GLU A 244 12.03 -12.66 -3.88
N ALA A 245 12.16 -12.79 -2.57
CA ALA A 245 11.04 -13.07 -1.68
C ALA A 245 10.01 -11.92 -1.66
N VAL A 246 10.43 -10.67 -1.73
CA VAL A 246 9.53 -9.52 -1.93
C VAL A 246 8.70 -9.69 -3.19
N GLU A 247 9.36 -10.03 -4.30
CA GLU A 247 8.68 -10.26 -5.58
C GLU A 247 7.68 -11.45 -5.51
N VAL A 248 8.08 -12.53 -4.82
CA VAL A 248 7.21 -13.71 -4.63
C VAL A 248 5.96 -13.36 -3.83
N VAL A 249 6.08 -12.53 -2.80
CA VAL A 249 4.94 -12.13 -1.96
C VAL A 249 4.03 -11.15 -2.71
N ILE A 250 4.58 -10.23 -3.49
CA ILE A 250 3.83 -9.20 -4.23
C ILE A 250 3.21 -9.75 -5.52
N ALA A 251 4.00 -10.46 -6.34
CA ALA A 251 3.62 -10.88 -7.68
C ALA A 251 3.41 -12.40 -7.85
N GLY A 252 3.75 -13.19 -6.83
CA GLY A 252 3.72 -14.64 -6.87
C GLY A 252 5.00 -15.27 -7.43
N LYS A 253 5.07 -16.60 -7.35
CA LYS A 253 6.22 -17.38 -7.84
C LYS A 253 6.31 -17.36 -9.35
N GLU A 254 7.51 -17.52 -9.88
CA GLU A 254 7.71 -17.70 -11.32
C GLU A 254 6.96 -18.92 -11.84
N LYS A 255 6.28 -18.76 -12.95
CA LYS A 255 5.47 -19.80 -13.60
C LYS A 255 6.27 -20.45 -14.70
N LYS A 256 6.98 -21.51 -14.37
CA LYS A 256 7.88 -22.21 -15.32
C LYS A 256 7.16 -22.97 -16.43
N ASP A 257 5.88 -23.29 -16.23
CA ASP A 257 5.09 -24.12 -17.16
C ASP A 257 4.31 -23.31 -18.21
N ARG A 258 4.35 -21.98 -18.12
CA ARG A 258 3.65 -21.11 -19.08
C ARG A 258 4.63 -20.63 -20.12
N ILE A 259 4.58 -21.24 -21.28
CA ILE A 259 5.32 -20.81 -22.48
C ILE A 259 4.45 -19.79 -23.19
N LEU A 260 4.87 -18.53 -23.21
CA LEU A 260 4.26 -17.50 -24.06
C LEU A 260 4.68 -17.73 -25.51
N GLY A 261 3.75 -17.58 -26.45
CA GLY A 261 4.09 -17.49 -27.87
C GLY A 261 5.00 -16.29 -28.14
N GLU A 262 5.81 -16.36 -29.21
CA GLU A 262 6.75 -15.28 -29.55
C GLU A 262 6.06 -13.92 -29.74
N GLU A 263 4.87 -13.91 -30.30
CA GLU A 263 4.08 -12.70 -30.50
C GLU A 263 3.58 -12.14 -29.14
N GLU A 264 3.04 -12.99 -28.27
CA GLU A 264 2.61 -12.58 -26.92
C GLU A 264 3.78 -12.08 -26.08
N LYS A 265 4.93 -12.77 -26.16
CA LYS A 265 6.16 -12.36 -25.46
C LYS A 265 6.62 -10.98 -25.92
N ARG A 266 6.53 -10.71 -27.22
CA ARG A 266 6.84 -9.39 -27.78
C ARG A 266 5.88 -8.32 -27.31
N ILE A 267 4.57 -8.59 -27.29
CA ILE A 267 3.56 -7.65 -26.78
C ILE A 267 3.82 -7.32 -25.31
N VAL A 268 4.07 -8.34 -24.47
CA VAL A 268 4.38 -8.16 -23.05
C VAL A 268 5.65 -7.32 -22.87
N ALA A 269 6.70 -7.58 -23.66
CA ALA A 269 7.94 -6.81 -23.56
C ALA A 269 7.72 -5.32 -23.85
N TYR A 270 7.01 -4.99 -24.92
CA TYR A 270 6.68 -3.59 -25.23
C TYR A 270 5.74 -2.95 -24.19
N HIS A 271 4.79 -3.72 -23.63
CA HIS A 271 3.92 -3.27 -22.57
C HIS A 271 4.73 -2.85 -21.33
N GLU A 272 5.61 -3.72 -20.85
CA GLU A 272 6.43 -3.45 -19.67
C GLU A 272 7.45 -2.32 -19.91
N VAL A 273 8.08 -2.30 -21.07
CA VAL A 273 8.98 -1.19 -21.45
C VAL A 273 8.21 0.12 -21.59
N GLY A 274 6.96 0.07 -22.05
CA GLY A 274 6.08 1.23 -22.12
C GLY A 274 5.85 1.87 -20.74
N HIS A 275 5.59 1.07 -19.72
CA HIS A 275 5.54 1.54 -18.33
C HIS A 275 6.86 2.18 -17.92
N ALA A 276 7.98 1.51 -18.15
CA ALA A 276 9.30 2.00 -17.73
C ALA A 276 9.66 3.34 -18.39
N VAL A 277 9.39 3.49 -19.69
CA VAL A 277 9.69 4.72 -20.46
C VAL A 277 8.83 5.89 -19.97
N THR A 278 7.52 5.68 -19.80
CA THR A 278 6.62 6.75 -19.30
C THR A 278 6.97 7.17 -17.89
N ILE A 279 7.41 6.25 -17.04
CA ILE A 279 7.89 6.52 -15.69
C ILE A 279 9.20 7.33 -15.73
N ALA A 280 10.17 6.91 -16.52
CA ALA A 280 11.51 7.53 -16.58
C ALA A 280 11.51 8.97 -17.11
N VAL A 281 10.58 9.32 -17.99
CA VAL A 281 10.44 10.68 -18.54
C VAL A 281 9.89 11.66 -17.49
N GLN A 282 9.15 11.21 -16.51
CA GLN A 282 8.44 12.06 -15.56
C GLN A 282 9.29 12.38 -14.32
N LYS A 283 9.26 13.65 -13.90
CA LYS A 283 10.05 14.15 -12.77
C LYS A 283 9.53 13.69 -11.39
N HIS A 284 8.26 13.29 -11.32
CA HIS A 284 7.57 12.99 -10.05
C HIS A 284 7.27 11.51 -9.88
N SER A 285 7.88 10.66 -10.70
CA SER A 285 7.76 9.20 -10.62
C SER A 285 8.91 8.59 -9.84
N GLU A 286 8.63 7.47 -9.18
CA GLU A 286 9.65 6.66 -8.53
C GLU A 286 10.52 5.91 -9.56
N PRO A 287 11.83 5.72 -9.29
CA PRO A 287 12.72 5.11 -10.27
C PRO A 287 12.34 3.65 -10.56
N VAL A 288 12.57 3.24 -11.82
CA VAL A 288 12.42 1.85 -12.26
C VAL A 288 13.59 1.04 -11.70
N GLN A 289 13.28 -0.03 -10.98
CA GLN A 289 14.29 -0.93 -10.43
C GLN A 289 14.50 -2.18 -11.27
N LYS A 290 13.44 -2.72 -11.85
CA LYS A 290 13.47 -3.98 -12.62
C LYS A 290 12.33 -4.04 -13.62
N ILE A 291 12.60 -4.64 -14.76
CA ILE A 291 11.60 -4.96 -15.78
C ILE A 291 11.75 -6.44 -16.12
N THR A 292 10.65 -7.19 -16.14
CA THR A 292 10.65 -8.63 -16.45
C THR A 292 9.44 -9.02 -17.28
N ILE A 293 9.64 -9.99 -18.16
CA ILE A 293 8.58 -10.64 -18.94
C ILE A 293 8.38 -12.10 -18.52
N VAL A 294 8.94 -12.49 -17.38
CA VAL A 294 8.74 -13.82 -16.80
C VAL A 294 7.38 -13.89 -16.12
N PRO A 295 6.47 -14.77 -16.57
CA PRO A 295 5.13 -14.88 -15.97
C PRO A 295 5.17 -15.29 -14.50
N ARG A 296 4.22 -14.77 -13.71
CA ARG A 296 4.07 -15.06 -12.27
C ARG A 296 2.74 -15.76 -11.97
N THR A 297 2.68 -16.43 -10.82
CA THR A 297 1.50 -17.23 -10.42
C THR A 297 0.27 -16.42 -10.10
N MET A 298 0.41 -15.14 -9.75
CA MET A 298 -0.71 -14.23 -9.49
C MET A 298 -1.29 -13.58 -10.76
N GLY A 299 -0.94 -14.12 -11.93
CA GLY A 299 -1.57 -13.76 -13.20
C GLY A 299 -0.81 -12.72 -14.03
N ALA A 300 0.21 -12.08 -13.50
CA ALA A 300 1.06 -11.18 -14.25
C ALA A 300 1.87 -11.94 -15.32
N LEU A 301 1.86 -11.43 -16.55
CA LEU A 301 2.66 -11.96 -17.66
C LEU A 301 4.06 -11.35 -17.71
N GLY A 302 4.20 -10.17 -17.14
CA GLY A 302 5.40 -9.42 -16.88
C GLY A 302 5.11 -8.38 -15.80
N TYR A 303 6.10 -7.64 -15.37
CA TYR A 303 5.90 -6.46 -14.53
C TYR A 303 7.11 -5.53 -14.54
N THR A 304 6.83 -4.25 -14.31
CA THR A 304 7.82 -3.20 -14.09
C THR A 304 7.78 -2.82 -12.64
N MET A 305 8.90 -3.02 -11.93
CA MET A 305 9.03 -2.71 -10.51
C MET A 305 9.64 -1.33 -10.32
N GLN A 306 8.95 -0.51 -9.54
CA GLN A 306 9.46 0.76 -9.04
C GLN A 306 9.87 0.61 -7.58
N MET A 307 10.88 1.37 -7.16
CA MET A 307 11.32 1.41 -5.78
C MET A 307 11.38 2.88 -5.33
N PRO A 308 10.66 3.25 -4.27
CA PRO A 308 10.73 4.58 -3.74
C PRO A 308 12.13 4.87 -3.16
N GLU A 309 12.63 6.07 -3.39
CA GLU A 309 13.88 6.53 -2.79
C GLU A 309 13.69 6.96 -1.33
N GLU A 310 12.48 7.42 -1.01
CA GLU A 310 12.09 7.89 0.32
C GLU A 310 10.68 7.46 0.65
N GLU A 311 10.39 7.26 1.93
CA GLU A 311 9.03 7.05 2.39
C GLU A 311 8.23 8.37 2.35
N ARG A 312 7.10 8.36 1.66
CA ARG A 312 6.23 9.53 1.52
C ARG A 312 4.83 9.22 2.03
N TYR A 313 4.32 10.12 2.85
CA TYR A 313 2.96 10.03 3.41
C TYR A 313 1.94 10.90 2.67
N LEU A 314 2.41 11.84 1.86
CA LEU A 314 1.58 12.74 1.08
C LEU A 314 1.96 12.66 -0.39
N MET A 315 0.95 12.61 -1.25
CA MET A 315 1.12 12.71 -2.70
C MET A 315 0.50 14.01 -3.21
N SER A 316 1.24 14.75 -4.02
CA SER A 316 0.70 15.92 -4.70
C SER A 316 -0.19 15.54 -5.89
N LYS A 317 -0.99 16.48 -6.38
CA LYS A 317 -1.79 16.29 -7.60
C LYS A 317 -0.91 15.90 -8.80
N GLU A 318 0.25 16.54 -8.93
CA GLU A 318 1.22 16.27 -10.00
C GLU A 318 1.79 14.86 -9.92
N GLN A 319 2.07 14.36 -8.71
CA GLN A 319 2.54 13.00 -8.50
C GLN A 319 1.46 11.98 -8.88
N MET A 320 0.21 12.20 -8.48
CA MET A 320 -0.91 11.32 -8.85
C MET A 320 -1.15 11.31 -10.36
N LEU A 321 -1.09 12.47 -11.02
CA LEU A 321 -1.17 12.55 -12.49
C LEU A 321 -0.01 11.82 -13.18
N SER A 322 1.20 11.92 -12.63
CA SER A 322 2.37 11.19 -13.13
C SER A 322 2.20 9.68 -12.98
N GLU A 323 1.62 9.22 -11.88
CA GLU A 323 1.30 7.81 -11.69
C GLU A 323 0.28 7.29 -12.71
N LEU A 324 -0.76 8.08 -13.00
CA LEU A 324 -1.74 7.73 -14.05
C LEU A 324 -1.07 7.57 -15.43
N VAL A 325 -0.17 8.48 -15.78
CA VAL A 325 0.58 8.39 -17.06
C VAL A 325 1.45 7.13 -17.07
N GLY A 326 2.12 6.81 -15.98
CA GLY A 326 2.92 5.60 -15.82
C GLY A 326 2.08 4.32 -16.00
N LEU A 327 0.90 4.26 -15.38
CA LEU A 327 -0.04 3.13 -15.50
C LEU A 327 -0.52 2.92 -16.95
N PHE A 328 -0.68 3.98 -17.72
CA PHE A 328 -1.09 3.87 -19.13
C PHE A 328 0.05 3.62 -20.11
N GLY A 329 1.31 3.62 -19.67
CA GLY A 329 2.46 3.40 -20.51
C GLY A 329 2.42 2.08 -21.29
N GLY A 330 1.99 0.99 -20.65
CA GLY A 330 1.85 -0.31 -21.28
C GLY A 330 0.82 -0.32 -22.43
N ARG A 331 -0.38 0.20 -22.17
CA ARG A 331 -1.46 0.32 -23.16
C ARG A 331 -1.05 1.25 -24.31
N ALA A 332 -0.40 2.36 -24.01
CA ALA A 332 0.09 3.30 -25.01
C ALA A 332 1.15 2.66 -25.94
N ALA A 333 2.05 1.86 -25.36
CA ALA A 333 3.03 1.12 -26.14
C ALA A 333 2.39 0.08 -27.09
N GLU A 334 1.41 -0.67 -26.61
CA GLU A 334 0.65 -1.61 -27.46
C GLU A 334 0.02 -0.88 -28.65
N GLU A 335 -0.68 0.22 -28.42
CA GLU A 335 -1.36 0.98 -29.49
C GLU A 335 -0.37 1.56 -30.49
N VAL A 336 0.71 2.18 -30.03
CA VAL A 336 1.69 2.84 -30.91
C VAL A 336 2.50 1.82 -31.74
N VAL A 337 2.84 0.67 -31.13
CA VAL A 337 3.72 -0.33 -31.78
C VAL A 337 2.94 -1.29 -32.65
N PHE A 338 1.82 -1.82 -32.14
CA PHE A 338 1.07 -2.90 -32.79
C PHE A 338 -0.22 -2.41 -33.46
N GLN A 339 -0.61 -1.15 -33.26
CA GLN A 339 -1.90 -0.58 -33.71
C GLN A 339 -3.10 -1.43 -33.21
N SER A 340 -2.92 -2.10 -32.11
CA SER A 340 -3.89 -3.00 -31.45
C SER A 340 -3.73 -2.90 -29.94
N VAL A 341 -4.73 -3.35 -29.22
CA VAL A 341 -4.75 -3.33 -27.77
C VAL A 341 -5.18 -4.70 -27.24
N THR A 342 -4.61 -5.10 -26.11
CA THR A 342 -4.90 -6.39 -25.49
C THR A 342 -5.60 -6.25 -24.14
N THR A 343 -5.96 -7.38 -23.57
CA THR A 343 -6.54 -7.44 -22.20
C THR A 343 -5.48 -7.23 -21.09
N GLY A 344 -4.20 -7.12 -21.44
CA GLY A 344 -3.08 -7.03 -20.49
C GLY A 344 -3.16 -5.83 -19.56
N ALA A 345 -3.71 -4.70 -20.05
CA ALA A 345 -3.83 -3.47 -19.28
C ALA A 345 -5.03 -3.40 -18.31
N SER A 346 -5.78 -4.49 -18.10
CA SER A 346 -7.02 -4.45 -17.29
C SER A 346 -6.76 -3.99 -15.84
N ASN A 347 -5.72 -4.46 -15.20
CA ASN A 347 -5.34 -4.07 -13.84
C ASN A 347 -4.87 -2.60 -13.78
N ASP A 348 -4.13 -2.15 -14.77
CA ASP A 348 -3.66 -0.76 -14.84
C ASP A 348 -4.83 0.21 -14.99
N ILE A 349 -5.80 -0.15 -15.82
CA ILE A 349 -7.04 0.63 -16.01
C ILE A 349 -7.85 0.70 -14.72
N GLU A 350 -8.00 -0.42 -14.00
CA GLU A 350 -8.69 -0.46 -12.72
C GLU A 350 -8.01 0.44 -11.68
N ARG A 351 -6.70 0.32 -11.53
CA ARG A 351 -5.90 1.16 -10.63
C ARG A 351 -5.97 2.64 -11.02
N ALA A 352 -5.80 2.96 -12.29
CA ALA A 352 -5.89 4.33 -12.78
C ALA A 352 -7.26 4.93 -12.50
N THR A 353 -8.34 4.17 -12.73
CA THR A 353 -9.70 4.62 -12.44
C THR A 353 -9.90 4.91 -10.95
N ALA A 354 -9.39 4.04 -10.06
CA ALA A 354 -9.47 4.25 -8.62
C ALA A 354 -8.73 5.52 -8.18
N ILE A 355 -7.51 5.76 -8.71
CA ILE A 355 -6.72 6.97 -8.41
C ILE A 355 -7.44 8.23 -8.90
N ALA A 356 -7.89 8.27 -10.16
CA ALA A 356 -8.57 9.41 -10.72
C ALA A 356 -9.88 9.73 -9.99
N ARG A 357 -10.65 8.68 -9.60
CA ARG A 357 -11.85 8.84 -8.79
C ARG A 357 -11.54 9.43 -7.41
N ALA A 358 -10.53 8.92 -6.73
CA ALA A 358 -10.11 9.45 -5.42
C ALA A 358 -9.67 10.91 -5.48
N MET A 359 -8.96 11.32 -6.55
CA MET A 359 -8.59 12.72 -6.78
C MET A 359 -9.82 13.64 -6.80
N VAL A 360 -10.90 13.20 -7.46
CA VAL A 360 -12.14 13.98 -7.60
C VAL A 360 -12.99 13.90 -6.33
N THR A 361 -13.20 12.72 -5.76
CA THR A 361 -14.22 12.47 -4.73
C THR A 361 -13.71 12.61 -3.30
N GLN A 362 -12.41 12.39 -3.06
CA GLN A 362 -11.84 12.31 -1.70
C GLN A 362 -10.83 13.42 -1.40
N TYR A 363 -10.00 13.80 -2.37
CA TYR A 363 -8.84 14.66 -2.09
C TYR A 363 -9.06 16.14 -2.46
N GLY A 364 -10.22 16.49 -3.03
CA GLY A 364 -10.51 17.87 -3.41
C GLY A 364 -9.58 18.42 -4.50
N MET A 365 -9.08 17.55 -5.39
CA MET A 365 -8.16 17.91 -6.48
C MET A 365 -8.88 18.25 -7.79
N SER A 366 -10.21 18.25 -7.77
CA SER A 366 -11.08 18.66 -8.87
C SER A 366 -11.33 20.14 -8.86
N GLU A 367 -11.30 20.78 -10.03
CA GLU A 367 -11.71 22.19 -10.16
C GLU A 367 -13.24 22.33 -10.16
N THR A 368 -13.95 21.33 -10.66
CA THR A 368 -15.43 21.33 -10.74
C THR A 368 -16.06 21.23 -9.36
N PHE A 369 -15.56 20.37 -8.49
CA PHE A 369 -16.15 20.11 -7.16
C PHE A 369 -15.41 20.80 -6.01
N GLY A 370 -14.20 21.28 -6.24
CA GLY A 370 -13.38 21.94 -5.24
C GLY A 370 -13.15 21.06 -4.00
N LEU A 371 -13.47 21.59 -2.82
CA LEU A 371 -13.26 20.92 -1.52
C LEU A 371 -14.47 20.11 -1.06
N MET A 372 -15.37 19.73 -1.94
CA MET A 372 -16.53 18.92 -1.61
C MET A 372 -16.14 17.44 -1.53
N GLY A 373 -16.32 16.82 -0.36
CA GLY A 373 -16.16 15.37 -0.19
C GLY A 373 -17.38 14.62 -0.73
N LEU A 374 -17.21 13.88 -1.81
CA LEU A 374 -18.29 13.18 -2.53
C LEU A 374 -18.38 11.70 -2.19
N GLU A 375 -17.39 11.19 -1.49
CA GLU A 375 -17.24 9.77 -1.18
C GLU A 375 -16.71 9.59 0.25
N SER A 376 -17.18 8.54 0.92
CA SER A 376 -16.63 8.10 2.20
C SER A 376 -16.13 6.66 2.09
N ILE A 377 -15.10 6.33 2.86
CA ILE A 377 -14.53 5.00 2.90
C ILE A 377 -15.11 4.24 4.09
N GLU A 378 -15.84 3.18 3.82
CA GLU A 378 -16.25 2.19 4.80
C GLU A 378 -15.21 1.05 4.85
N ASN A 379 -15.18 0.30 5.97
CA ASN A 379 -14.23 -0.81 6.19
C ASN A 379 -12.75 -0.40 5.95
N ARG A 380 -12.35 0.74 6.47
CA ARG A 380 -11.04 1.38 6.22
C ARG A 380 -9.84 0.45 6.38
N TYR A 381 -9.93 -0.52 7.29
CA TYR A 381 -8.83 -1.44 7.61
C TYR A 381 -8.91 -2.79 6.88
N LEU A 382 -9.90 -2.98 6.01
CA LEU A 382 -10.06 -4.19 5.18
C LEU A 382 -9.98 -3.87 3.70
N ASP A 383 -11.12 -3.79 3.05
CA ASP A 383 -11.27 -3.58 1.62
C ASP A 383 -11.36 -2.09 1.22
N GLY A 384 -11.59 -1.21 2.19
CA GLY A 384 -11.69 0.22 1.94
C GLY A 384 -12.83 0.59 1.00
N ARG A 385 -14.00 -0.03 1.16
CA ARG A 385 -15.15 0.18 0.27
C ARG A 385 -15.56 1.64 0.22
N ALA A 386 -15.51 2.20 -0.96
CA ALA A 386 -15.94 3.54 -1.25
C ALA A 386 -17.48 3.60 -1.42
N VAL A 387 -18.11 4.58 -0.77
CA VAL A 387 -19.55 4.83 -0.84
C VAL A 387 -19.79 6.28 -1.24
N MET A 388 -20.49 6.49 -2.34
CA MET A 388 -20.84 7.83 -2.83
C MET A 388 -21.86 8.50 -1.91
N ASN A 389 -21.59 9.76 -1.56
CA ASN A 389 -22.43 10.61 -0.70
C ASN A 389 -22.99 11.81 -1.47
N CYS A 390 -23.41 11.60 -2.69
CA CYS A 390 -23.93 12.65 -3.55
C CYS A 390 -25.14 12.19 -4.34
N SER A 391 -25.82 13.11 -5.03
CA SER A 391 -26.91 12.79 -5.93
C SER A 391 -26.44 12.06 -7.19
N ASP A 392 -27.33 11.34 -7.87
CA ASP A 392 -27.02 10.66 -9.12
C ASP A 392 -26.53 11.64 -10.21
N ALA A 393 -27.07 12.85 -10.24
CA ALA A 393 -26.62 13.90 -11.17
C ALA A 393 -25.16 14.30 -10.90
N THR A 394 -24.78 14.47 -9.64
CA THR A 394 -23.39 14.75 -9.26
C THR A 394 -22.50 13.54 -9.57
N GLY A 395 -22.98 12.32 -9.32
CA GLY A 395 -22.28 11.09 -9.66
C GLY A 395 -21.93 11.00 -11.15
N ALA A 396 -22.87 11.37 -12.03
CA ALA A 396 -22.65 11.41 -13.48
C ALA A 396 -21.58 12.45 -13.87
N MET A 397 -21.54 13.61 -13.21
CA MET A 397 -20.49 14.60 -13.43
C MET A 397 -19.11 14.11 -12.94
N VAL A 398 -19.06 13.38 -11.85
CA VAL A 398 -17.84 12.72 -11.35
C VAL A 398 -17.31 11.75 -12.41
N ASP A 399 -18.18 10.89 -12.96
CA ASP A 399 -17.78 9.93 -13.97
C ASP A 399 -17.22 10.60 -15.23
N GLU A 400 -17.81 11.72 -15.67
CA GLU A 400 -17.30 12.48 -16.82
C GLU A 400 -15.93 13.12 -16.52
N GLU A 401 -15.74 13.69 -15.35
CA GLU A 401 -14.44 14.27 -14.96
C GLU A 401 -13.36 13.21 -14.82
N VAL A 402 -13.66 12.07 -14.19
CA VAL A 402 -12.75 10.91 -14.12
C VAL A 402 -12.33 10.46 -15.51
N LYS A 403 -13.28 10.31 -16.43
CA LYS A 403 -13.03 9.95 -17.83
C LYS A 403 -12.08 10.94 -18.51
N ASN A 404 -12.26 12.23 -18.29
CA ASN A 404 -11.40 13.28 -18.87
C ASN A 404 -9.98 13.21 -18.30
N ILE A 405 -9.81 13.06 -16.98
CA ILE A 405 -8.50 12.87 -16.33
C ILE A 405 -7.76 11.66 -16.92
N LEU A 406 -8.46 10.52 -17.04
CA LEU A 406 -7.87 9.31 -17.61
C LEU A 406 -7.48 9.50 -19.07
N LYS A 407 -8.31 10.18 -19.86
CA LYS A 407 -8.01 10.46 -21.26
C LYS A 407 -6.77 11.35 -21.40
N ASP A 408 -6.69 12.43 -20.63
CA ASP A 408 -5.54 13.35 -20.70
C ASP A 408 -4.23 12.64 -20.29
N ALA A 409 -4.28 11.78 -19.25
CA ALA A 409 -3.15 10.97 -18.85
C ALA A 409 -2.74 9.96 -19.95
N TYR A 410 -3.71 9.34 -20.61
CA TYR A 410 -3.45 8.41 -21.70
C TYR A 410 -2.84 9.11 -22.91
N ASP A 411 -3.41 10.24 -23.33
CA ASP A 411 -2.90 11.04 -24.45
C ASP A 411 -1.45 11.48 -24.20
N LYS A 412 -1.12 11.85 -22.96
CA LYS A 412 0.24 12.16 -22.55
C LYS A 412 1.16 10.93 -22.61
N ALA A 413 0.70 9.77 -22.17
CA ALA A 413 1.46 8.52 -22.26
C ALA A 413 1.77 8.17 -23.71
N VAL A 414 0.80 8.28 -24.62
CA VAL A 414 0.98 8.07 -26.07
C VAL A 414 2.02 9.03 -26.65
N SER A 415 1.99 10.31 -26.29
CA SER A 415 3.00 11.29 -26.73
C SER A 415 4.40 10.89 -26.28
N ILE A 416 4.56 10.57 -25.00
CA ILE A 416 5.86 10.12 -24.44
C ILE A 416 6.39 8.88 -25.19
N ILE A 417 5.54 7.91 -25.45
CA ILE A 417 5.93 6.68 -26.16
C ILE A 417 6.37 6.99 -27.60
N ARG A 418 5.65 7.87 -28.30
CA ARG A 418 6.02 8.27 -29.68
C ARG A 418 7.35 9.01 -29.73
N GLU A 419 7.57 9.92 -28.80
CA GLU A 419 8.81 10.70 -28.70
C GLU A 419 10.03 9.84 -28.35
N ASN A 420 9.84 8.73 -27.62
CA ASN A 420 10.91 7.84 -27.19
C ASN A 420 10.90 6.48 -27.89
N ARG A 421 10.33 6.41 -29.08
CA ARG A 421 10.12 5.15 -29.82
C ARG A 421 11.42 4.36 -30.06
N GLU A 422 12.50 5.00 -30.47
CA GLU A 422 13.77 4.34 -30.74
C GLU A 422 14.39 3.75 -29.47
N ALA A 423 14.38 4.50 -28.38
CA ALA A 423 14.83 3.98 -27.09
C ALA A 423 14.00 2.78 -26.63
N MET A 424 12.67 2.86 -26.79
CA MET A 424 11.76 1.77 -26.45
C MET A 424 12.04 0.51 -27.27
N ASP A 425 12.27 0.64 -28.59
CA ASP A 425 12.54 -0.49 -29.47
C ASP A 425 13.85 -1.20 -29.06
N GLU A 426 14.91 -0.47 -28.73
CA GLU A 426 16.18 -1.05 -28.28
C GLU A 426 16.02 -1.75 -26.90
N ILE A 427 15.35 -1.10 -25.97
CA ILE A 427 15.13 -1.68 -24.64
C ILE A 427 14.25 -2.94 -24.72
N ALA A 428 13.20 -2.93 -25.54
CA ALA A 428 12.34 -4.09 -25.77
C ALA A 428 13.11 -5.27 -26.38
N ALA A 429 13.98 -5.02 -27.36
CA ALA A 429 14.84 -6.06 -27.94
C ALA A 429 15.79 -6.66 -26.90
N PHE A 430 16.39 -5.81 -26.06
CA PHE A 430 17.28 -6.25 -24.98
C PHE A 430 16.53 -7.05 -23.90
N LEU A 431 15.30 -6.63 -23.55
CA LEU A 431 14.43 -7.34 -22.62
C LEU A 431 13.98 -8.71 -23.17
N LEU A 432 13.69 -8.80 -24.47
CA LEU A 432 13.34 -10.07 -25.12
C LEU A 432 14.48 -11.08 -25.08
N GLU A 433 15.73 -10.62 -25.18
CA GLU A 433 16.93 -11.47 -25.09
C GLU A 433 17.20 -11.92 -23.66
N LYS A 434 17.14 -10.99 -22.69
CA LYS A 434 17.49 -11.27 -21.28
C LYS A 434 16.32 -11.74 -20.41
N GLU A 435 15.08 -11.54 -20.86
CA GLU A 435 13.82 -11.79 -20.13
C GLU A 435 13.64 -10.95 -18.84
N THR A 436 14.72 -10.46 -18.27
CA THR A 436 14.74 -9.59 -17.08
C THR A 436 15.92 -8.64 -17.17
N ILE A 437 15.66 -7.35 -16.98
CA ILE A 437 16.68 -6.30 -16.93
C ILE A 437 16.55 -5.47 -15.66
N SER A 438 17.68 -5.00 -15.15
CA SER A 438 17.73 -4.10 -14.01
C SER A 438 17.38 -2.66 -14.43
N GLY A 439 16.92 -1.85 -13.46
CA GLY A 439 16.70 -0.42 -13.70
C GLY A 439 17.96 0.31 -14.17
N LYS A 440 19.13 -0.12 -13.72
CA LYS A 440 20.41 0.43 -14.15
C LYS A 440 20.67 0.17 -15.64
N GLU A 441 20.51 -1.07 -16.11
CA GLU A 441 20.64 -1.43 -17.52
C GLU A 441 19.63 -0.68 -18.40
N PHE A 442 18.38 -0.58 -17.93
CA PHE A 442 17.34 0.21 -18.57
C PHE A 442 17.76 1.69 -18.70
N MET A 443 18.20 2.33 -17.62
CA MET A 443 18.59 3.73 -17.62
C MET A 443 19.85 4.01 -18.44
N GLU A 444 20.78 3.07 -18.55
CA GLU A 444 21.96 3.19 -19.41
C GLU A 444 21.56 3.33 -20.89
N ILE A 445 20.63 2.49 -21.36
CA ILE A 445 20.12 2.56 -22.74
C ILE A 445 19.30 3.83 -22.92
N PHE A 446 18.36 4.09 -22.00
CA PHE A 446 17.46 5.23 -22.09
C PHE A 446 18.21 6.57 -22.11
N ASN A 447 19.15 6.80 -21.21
CA ASN A 447 19.93 8.03 -21.13
C ASN A 447 20.84 8.25 -22.34
N ARG A 448 21.32 7.18 -22.98
CA ARG A 448 22.10 7.28 -24.21
C ARG A 448 21.25 7.88 -25.33
N HIS A 449 20.01 7.42 -25.52
CA HIS A 449 19.08 7.98 -26.50
C HIS A 449 18.70 9.43 -26.17
N GLN A 450 18.47 9.77 -24.90
CA GLN A 450 18.16 11.14 -24.48
C GLN A 450 19.30 12.13 -24.81
N LYS A 451 20.56 11.70 -24.66
CA LYS A 451 21.73 12.53 -25.04
C LYS A 451 21.82 12.73 -26.56
N ASN A 452 21.65 11.67 -27.34
CA ASN A 452 21.68 11.73 -28.78
C ASN A 452 20.59 12.67 -29.31
N THR A 453 19.36 12.55 -28.84
CA THR A 453 18.26 13.43 -29.24
C THR A 453 18.52 14.90 -28.84
N ALA A 454 19.11 15.14 -27.67
CA ALA A 454 19.46 16.51 -27.26
C ALA A 454 20.58 17.10 -28.12
N GLU A 455 21.56 16.31 -28.56
CA GLU A 455 22.63 16.72 -29.47
C GLU A 455 22.10 16.99 -30.87
N GLU A 456 21.18 16.15 -31.37
CA GLU A 456 20.52 16.35 -32.68
C GLU A 456 19.66 17.60 -32.69
N ASN A 457 18.83 17.84 -31.68
CA ASN A 457 18.02 19.05 -31.57
C ASN A 457 18.88 20.33 -31.46
N ALA A 458 20.01 20.27 -30.73
CA ALA A 458 20.95 21.39 -30.64
C ALA A 458 21.68 21.64 -31.96
N ALA A 459 21.91 20.61 -32.75
CA ALA A 459 22.49 20.74 -34.11
C ALA A 459 21.47 21.34 -35.07
N GLU A 460 20.21 20.88 -35.03
CA GLU A 460 19.12 21.45 -35.85
C GLU A 460 18.84 22.92 -35.51
N GLU A 461 18.79 23.29 -34.22
CA GLU A 461 18.64 24.69 -33.81
C GLU A 461 19.78 25.57 -34.33
N LYS A 462 21.02 25.08 -34.35
CA LYS A 462 22.16 25.80 -34.93
C LYS A 462 22.03 25.99 -36.46
N VAL A 463 21.62 24.93 -37.15
CA VAL A 463 21.40 25.00 -38.63
C VAL A 463 20.26 25.97 -38.95
N VAL A 464 19.17 25.96 -38.16
CA VAL A 464 18.05 26.93 -38.35
C VAL A 464 18.50 28.35 -38.04
N ALA A 465 19.31 28.55 -37.01
CA ALA A 465 19.87 29.85 -36.70
C ALA A 465 20.87 30.35 -37.77
N GLU A 466 21.71 29.48 -38.30
CA GLU A 466 22.65 29.80 -39.41
C GLU A 466 21.88 30.17 -40.66
N ASN A 467 20.86 29.38 -41.04
CA ASN A 467 20.02 29.70 -42.21
C ASN A 467 19.23 31.00 -42.07
N ALA A 468 18.73 31.32 -40.88
CA ALA A 468 18.06 32.60 -40.60
C ALA A 468 19.00 33.80 -40.68
N VAL A 469 20.29 33.61 -40.35
CA VAL A 469 21.33 34.65 -40.52
C VAL A 469 21.68 34.82 -41.98
N GLU A 470 21.75 33.78 -42.80
CA GLU A 470 21.98 33.87 -44.24
C GLU A 470 20.79 34.48 -45.00
N GLU A 471 19.54 34.18 -44.64
CA GLU A 471 18.37 34.81 -45.23
C GLU A 471 18.34 36.33 -44.92
N ASN A 472 18.62 36.74 -43.67
CA ASN A 472 18.70 38.17 -43.32
C ASN A 472 19.86 38.90 -44.01
N ALA A 473 20.99 38.22 -44.25
CA ALA A 473 22.13 38.79 -44.99
C ALA A 473 21.86 38.88 -46.53
N ALA A 474 20.94 38.07 -47.07
CA ALA A 474 20.52 38.15 -48.45
C ALA A 474 19.52 39.30 -48.71
N GLU A 475 18.74 39.75 -47.72
CA GLU A 475 17.82 40.89 -47.83
C GLU A 475 18.50 42.24 -47.69
N GLU A 476 19.74 42.35 -47.16
CA GLU A 476 20.51 43.61 -47.02
C GLU A 476 21.41 43.92 -48.23
N LYS A 477 21.06 43.58 -49.47
CA LYS A 477 21.77 44.14 -50.64
C LYS A 477 21.30 45.54 -50.91
N PRO A 478 22.21 46.56 -50.96
CA PRO A 478 21.82 47.95 -51.13
C PRO A 478 21.26 48.19 -52.54
N VAL A 479 20.07 48.75 -52.59
CA VAL A 479 19.50 49.32 -53.81
C VAL A 479 20.38 50.49 -54.21
N THR A 480 21.20 50.31 -55.26
CA THR A 480 21.92 51.41 -55.93
C THR A 480 20.90 52.38 -56.54
N LYS A 481 20.79 53.59 -55.96
CA LYS A 481 20.09 54.69 -56.56
C LYS A 481 20.88 55.16 -57.81
N GLU A 482 20.32 54.95 -59.01
CA GLU A 482 20.72 55.69 -60.19
C GLU A 482 20.31 57.18 -59.99
N ALA A 483 21.30 58.00 -60.12
CA ALA A 483 21.13 59.45 -60.11
C ALA A 483 20.72 59.97 -61.50
N ASP A 484 19.49 60.38 -61.65
CA ASP A 484 19.08 61.16 -62.82
C ASP A 484 19.55 62.64 -62.69
N ALA A 485 20.25 63.09 -63.72
CA ALA A 485 20.71 64.47 -63.89
C ALA A 485 19.57 65.32 -64.41
N PRO A 486 19.56 66.63 -64.07
CA PRO A 486 18.48 67.57 -64.50
C PRO A 486 18.74 68.09 -65.89
N GLU A 487 17.75 67.91 -66.75
CA GLU A 487 17.69 68.71 -68.01
C GLU A 487 17.01 70.05 -67.68
N THR A 488 17.73 71.09 -68.08
CA THR A 488 17.34 72.45 -68.21
C THR A 488 16.58 72.72 -69.46
N GLU A 489 15.76 73.84 -69.51
CA GLU A 489 15.16 74.64 -70.63
C GLU A 489 13.70 74.20 -70.95
N GLU A 490 12.73 75.11 -71.08
CA GLU A 490 12.54 76.60 -71.24
C GLU A 490 11.24 77.04 -70.49
#